data_21a5d0d7da7f776c6345f97caf82662b
#
_entry.id   21a5d0d7da7f776c6345f97caf82662b
#
_cell.length_a   1.000
_cell.length_b   1.000
_cell.length_c   1.000
_cell.angle_alpha   90.00
_cell.angle_beta   90.00
_cell.angle_gamma   90.00
#
_symmetry.space_group_name_H-M   'P 1'
#
loop_
_entity.id
_entity.type
_entity.pdbx_description
1 polymer ?
#
loop_
_entity_poly.entity_id
_entity_poly.type
_entity_poly.pdbx_seq_one_letter_code
_entity_poly.pdbx_strand_id
1 'polypeptide(L)'
;MLKFIGSQKNKLFSLIFILILGCEKNYQPKPRGLNQINIPNPIYKVLKIPGEYQFEKNALASHDINKDKGWLNLNYERYNCEILITTKKFKSINNLNSLTEEAYKLISKHKIKASSINETSVRTKDDKHAVLFELKGEVPTPFQFITTDSNKNFMRAALYFKDPIRGDSLMPVVSYLKRDMLHILNTLSWDE
;
A
#
# COMPACT_ATOMS: atom_id res chain seq x y z
N MET A 1 -21.50 -47.77 -66.93
CA MET A 1 -21.90 -46.41 -66.45
C MET A 1 -21.92 -46.25 -64.92
N LEU A 2 -21.53 -47.21 -64.10
CA LEU A 2 -21.61 -47.22 -62.66
C LEU A 2 -20.28 -46.83 -61.90
N LYS A 3 -19.14 -46.75 -62.60
CA LYS A 3 -17.83 -46.42 -61.98
C LYS A 3 -17.58 -44.93 -61.80
N PHE A 4 -18.30 -44.05 -62.47
CA PHE A 4 -18.09 -42.60 -62.42
C PHE A 4 -18.77 -41.92 -61.22
N ILE A 5 -19.82 -42.51 -60.65
CA ILE A 5 -20.61 -41.96 -59.57
C ILE A 5 -19.91 -42.13 -58.21
N GLY A 6 -19.11 -43.18 -58.02
CA GLY A 6 -18.36 -43.42 -56.78
C GLY A 6 -17.20 -42.48 -56.58
N SER A 7 -16.54 -42.01 -57.63
CA SER A 7 -15.41 -41.11 -57.57
C SER A 7 -15.79 -39.64 -57.13
N GLN A 8 -16.94 -39.19 -57.55
CA GLN A 8 -17.49 -37.91 -57.21
C GLN A 8 -17.90 -37.81 -55.72
N LYS A 9 -18.53 -38.89 -55.18
CA LYS A 9 -18.95 -38.96 -53.80
C LYS A 9 -17.74 -38.89 -52.80
N ASN A 10 -16.66 -39.61 -53.15
CA ASN A 10 -15.44 -39.60 -52.31
C ASN A 10 -14.74 -38.28 -52.34
N LYS A 11 -14.75 -37.57 -53.49
CA LYS A 11 -14.17 -36.18 -53.54
C LYS A 11 -15.00 -35.17 -52.76
N LEU A 12 -16.32 -35.28 -52.79
CA LEU A 12 -17.22 -34.40 -52.02
C LEU A 12 -17.08 -34.67 -50.51
N PHE A 13 -16.94 -35.95 -50.11
CA PHE A 13 -16.73 -36.32 -48.69
C PHE A 13 -15.37 -35.83 -48.16
N SER A 14 -14.30 -35.91 -48.99
CA SER A 14 -12.97 -35.37 -48.66
C SER A 14 -12.97 -33.85 -48.54
N LEU A 15 -13.76 -33.15 -49.37
CA LEU A 15 -13.87 -31.65 -49.31
C LEU A 15 -14.62 -31.20 -48.06
N ILE A 16 -15.64 -31.94 -47.64
CA ILE A 16 -16.41 -31.64 -46.39
C ILE A 16 -15.54 -31.86 -45.16
N PHE A 17 -14.65 -32.88 -45.17
CA PHE A 17 -13.77 -33.18 -44.05
C PHE A 17 -12.70 -32.09 -43.82
N ILE A 18 -12.25 -31.41 -44.88
CA ILE A 18 -11.28 -30.29 -44.79
C ILE A 18 -11.92 -29.04 -44.20
N LEU A 19 -13.23 -28.84 -44.37
CA LEU A 19 -13.93 -27.67 -43.81
C LEU A 19 -14.16 -27.76 -42.29
N ILE A 20 -14.01 -28.92 -41.66
CA ILE A 20 -14.22 -29.13 -40.22
C ILE A 20 -12.93 -28.84 -39.43
N LEU A 21 -11.77 -28.71 -40.09
CA LEU A 21 -10.50 -28.36 -39.48
C LEU A 21 -10.35 -26.83 -39.29
N GLY A 22 -11.44 -26.13 -39.05
CA GLY A 22 -11.42 -24.73 -38.69
C GLY A 22 -10.63 -24.55 -37.38
N CYS A 23 -9.48 -23.87 -37.46
CA CYS A 23 -8.69 -23.47 -36.30
C CYS A 23 -9.57 -22.71 -35.32
N GLU A 24 -9.84 -23.30 -34.15
CA GLU A 24 -10.33 -22.53 -33.01
C GLU A 24 -9.24 -21.48 -32.68
N LYS A 25 -9.53 -20.23 -32.97
CA LYS A 25 -8.72 -19.12 -32.42
C LYS A 25 -8.91 -19.17 -30.92
N ASN A 26 -7.93 -19.69 -30.21
CA ASN A 26 -7.86 -19.54 -28.76
C ASN A 26 -8.01 -18.04 -28.44
N TYR A 27 -9.19 -17.64 -27.96
CA TYR A 27 -9.44 -16.32 -27.46
C TYR A 27 -8.58 -16.11 -26.22
N GLN A 28 -7.46 -15.44 -26.39
CA GLN A 28 -6.71 -14.91 -25.24
C GLN A 28 -7.35 -13.58 -24.85
N PRO A 29 -7.98 -13.50 -23.65
CA PRO A 29 -8.49 -12.23 -23.17
C PRO A 29 -7.33 -11.22 -23.17
N LYS A 30 -7.51 -10.08 -23.80
CA LYS A 30 -6.53 -8.98 -23.72
C LYS A 30 -6.31 -8.66 -22.24
N PRO A 31 -5.06 -8.55 -21.78
CA PRO A 31 -4.80 -8.12 -20.42
C PRO A 31 -5.55 -6.81 -20.18
N ARG A 32 -6.30 -6.73 -19.06
CA ARG A 32 -6.99 -5.49 -18.68
C ARG A 32 -5.93 -4.41 -18.59
N GLY A 33 -6.06 -3.34 -19.38
CA GLY A 33 -5.20 -2.18 -19.25
C GLY A 33 -5.34 -1.65 -17.83
N LEU A 34 -4.24 -1.60 -17.08
CA LEU A 34 -4.21 -0.91 -15.80
C LEU A 34 -4.43 0.58 -16.10
N ASN A 35 -5.34 1.23 -15.37
CA ASN A 35 -5.49 2.66 -15.45
C ASN A 35 -4.14 3.30 -15.12
N GLN A 36 -3.60 4.09 -16.03
CA GLN A 36 -2.33 4.80 -15.80
C GLN A 36 -2.58 5.90 -14.76
N ILE A 37 -2.17 5.63 -13.51
CA ILE A 37 -2.23 6.63 -12.45
C ILE A 37 -1.00 7.53 -12.63
N ASN A 38 -1.24 8.81 -12.91
CA ASN A 38 -0.16 9.79 -12.98
C ASN A 38 0.33 10.10 -11.55
N ILE A 39 1.54 9.65 -11.24
CA ILE A 39 2.22 9.86 -9.96
C ILE A 39 3.30 10.93 -10.19
N PRO A 40 3.17 12.14 -9.60
CA PRO A 40 4.15 13.20 -9.74
C PRO A 40 5.41 12.91 -8.91
N ASN A 41 6.50 13.60 -9.23
CA ASN A 41 7.66 13.61 -8.35
C ASN A 41 7.29 14.30 -7.03
N PRO A 42 7.70 13.74 -5.87
CA PRO A 42 7.39 14.32 -4.58
C PRO A 42 8.18 15.64 -4.37
N ILE A 43 7.50 16.62 -3.82
CA ILE A 43 8.09 17.88 -3.32
C ILE A 43 7.83 17.89 -1.82
N TYR A 44 8.89 17.97 -1.02
CA TYR A 44 8.77 17.92 0.44
C TYR A 44 8.85 19.31 1.05
N LYS A 45 8.10 19.51 2.15
CA LYS A 45 8.07 20.74 2.95
C LYS A 45 8.11 20.38 4.43
N VAL A 46 8.86 21.15 5.21
CA VAL A 46 8.91 20.97 6.66
C VAL A 46 7.53 21.25 7.25
N LEU A 47 7.04 20.33 8.07
CA LEU A 47 5.91 20.49 8.97
C LEU A 47 6.44 20.43 10.39
N LYS A 48 6.23 21.51 11.16
CA LYS A 48 6.64 21.60 12.56
C LYS A 48 5.41 21.62 13.46
N ILE A 49 5.39 20.75 14.47
CA ILE A 49 4.42 20.75 15.58
C ILE A 49 5.16 21.31 16.80
N PRO A 50 4.99 22.58 17.14
CA PRO A 50 5.79 23.24 18.18
C PRO A 50 5.70 22.53 19.52
N GLY A 51 6.86 22.24 20.13
CA GLY A 51 7.01 21.55 21.41
C GLY A 51 6.83 20.03 21.34
N GLU A 52 6.77 19.45 20.12
CA GLU A 52 6.61 18.02 19.95
C GLU A 52 7.63 17.44 18.95
N TYR A 53 7.54 17.80 17.66
CA TYR A 53 8.39 17.25 16.61
C TYR A 53 8.28 18.05 15.31
N GLN A 54 9.19 17.75 14.39
CA GLN A 54 9.11 18.21 13.00
C GLN A 54 9.54 17.08 12.05
N PHE A 55 9.06 17.13 10.81
CA PHE A 55 9.49 16.28 9.72
C PHE A 55 9.16 16.94 8.37
N GLU A 56 9.66 16.36 7.29
CA GLU A 56 9.28 16.79 5.94
C GLU A 56 8.11 15.96 5.41
N LYS A 57 7.01 16.64 5.06
CA LYS A 57 5.84 16.03 4.40
C LYS A 57 5.79 16.38 2.92
N ASN A 58 5.16 15.53 2.14
CA ASN A 58 4.85 15.83 0.74
C ASN A 58 3.90 17.04 0.64
N ALA A 59 4.23 17.97 -0.27
CA ALA A 59 3.42 19.18 -0.51
C ALA A 59 2.02 18.88 -1.04
N LEU A 60 1.80 17.70 -1.64
CA LEU A 60 0.48 17.25 -2.10
C LEU A 60 -0.49 16.94 -0.96
N ALA A 61 0.02 16.63 0.23
CA ALA A 61 -0.80 16.34 1.39
C ALA A 61 -1.29 17.63 2.06
N SER A 62 -2.59 17.80 2.22
CA SER A 62 -3.15 18.69 3.24
C SER A 62 -2.98 18.05 4.62
N HIS A 63 -3.16 18.80 5.71
CA HIS A 63 -3.02 18.22 7.05
C HIS A 63 -4.01 18.81 8.05
N ASP A 64 -4.45 17.95 8.96
CA ASP A 64 -5.30 18.28 10.10
C ASP A 64 -4.63 17.83 11.39
N ILE A 65 -4.64 18.70 12.43
CA ILE A 65 -3.97 18.46 13.70
C ILE A 65 -4.99 18.50 14.83
N ASN A 66 -4.95 17.50 15.69
CA ASN A 66 -5.61 17.52 17.00
C ASN A 66 -4.55 17.30 18.09
N LYS A 67 -4.03 18.39 18.66
CA LYS A 67 -2.95 18.35 19.66
C LYS A 67 -3.35 17.63 20.94
N ASP A 68 -4.59 17.82 21.42
CA ASP A 68 -5.07 17.21 22.66
C ASP A 68 -5.04 15.69 22.62
N LYS A 69 -5.26 15.13 21.42
CA LYS A 69 -5.24 13.67 21.18
C LYS A 69 -3.89 13.19 20.68
N GLY A 70 -2.97 14.08 20.30
CA GLY A 70 -1.71 13.74 19.66
C GLY A 70 -1.91 13.15 18.24
N TRP A 71 -2.91 13.65 17.49
CA TRP A 71 -3.24 13.18 16.16
C TRP A 71 -2.87 14.20 15.10
N LEU A 72 -2.26 13.70 14.03
CA LEU A 72 -2.00 14.42 12.79
C LEU A 72 -2.40 13.53 11.63
N ASN A 73 -3.28 14.04 10.77
CA ASN A 73 -3.69 13.36 9.55
C ASN A 73 -3.10 14.10 8.35
N LEU A 74 -2.43 13.38 7.46
CA LEU A 74 -1.97 13.90 6.17
C LEU A 74 -2.89 13.35 5.08
N ASN A 75 -3.73 14.22 4.50
CA ASN A 75 -4.79 13.85 3.56
C ASN A 75 -4.27 13.94 2.12
N TYR A 76 -4.34 12.83 1.37
CA TYR A 76 -4.03 12.74 -0.06
C TYR A 76 -5.33 12.56 -0.84
N GLU A 77 -6.10 13.65 -0.99
CA GLU A 77 -7.43 13.63 -1.63
C GLU A 77 -7.43 12.96 -3.00
N ARG A 78 -6.41 13.25 -3.81
CA ARG A 78 -6.24 12.68 -5.15
C ARG A 78 -6.24 11.16 -5.16
N TYR A 79 -5.80 10.52 -4.09
CA TYR A 79 -5.65 9.06 -3.98
C TYR A 79 -6.67 8.44 -3.03
N ASN A 80 -7.62 9.22 -2.50
CA ASN A 80 -8.63 8.80 -1.54
C ASN A 80 -8.03 8.05 -0.34
N CYS A 81 -6.92 8.60 0.19
CA CYS A 81 -6.19 8.01 1.31
C CYS A 81 -5.58 9.07 2.22
N GLU A 82 -5.13 8.63 3.37
CA GLU A 82 -4.51 9.47 4.40
C GLU A 82 -3.39 8.72 5.13
N ILE A 83 -2.43 9.46 5.67
CA ILE A 83 -1.46 8.95 6.63
C ILE A 83 -1.91 9.44 8.00
N LEU A 84 -2.32 8.49 8.84
CA LEU A 84 -2.75 8.72 10.21
C LEU A 84 -1.54 8.62 11.13
N ILE A 85 -1.17 9.71 11.76
CA ILE A 85 -0.04 9.79 12.69
C ILE A 85 -0.60 10.00 14.10
N THR A 86 -0.17 9.17 15.04
CA THR A 86 -0.49 9.28 16.46
C THR A 86 0.81 9.39 17.23
N THR A 87 0.93 10.43 18.06
CA THR A 87 2.06 10.63 18.96
C THR A 87 1.62 10.53 20.42
N LYS A 88 2.45 9.94 21.25
CA LYS A 88 2.23 9.80 22.69
C LYS A 88 3.55 10.06 23.43
N LYS A 89 3.46 10.74 24.57
CA LYS A 89 4.57 10.83 25.50
C LYS A 89 4.46 9.73 26.55
N PHE A 90 5.59 9.14 26.94
CA PHE A 90 5.66 8.16 28.00
C PHE A 90 6.70 8.55 29.05
N LYS A 91 6.58 7.97 30.27
CA LYS A 91 7.45 8.30 31.40
C LYS A 91 8.23 7.08 31.92
N SER A 92 7.93 5.89 31.44
CA SER A 92 8.57 4.65 31.86
C SER A 92 8.58 3.61 30.76
N ILE A 93 9.47 2.64 30.87
CA ILE A 93 9.54 1.51 29.93
C ILE A 93 8.22 0.71 29.89
N ASN A 94 7.52 0.59 31.02
CA ASN A 94 6.23 -0.10 31.06
C ASN A 94 5.16 0.63 30.24
N ASN A 95 5.17 1.98 30.25
CA ASN A 95 4.28 2.76 29.40
C ASN A 95 4.64 2.58 27.92
N LEU A 96 5.93 2.57 27.55
CA LEU A 96 6.37 2.29 26.17
C LEU A 96 5.93 0.90 25.71
N ASN A 97 6.09 -0.12 26.56
CA ASN A 97 5.64 -1.48 26.26
C ASN A 97 4.13 -1.51 26.00
N SER A 98 3.33 -0.86 26.84
CA SER A 98 1.86 -0.77 26.65
C SER A 98 1.48 -0.08 25.33
N LEU A 99 2.16 1.03 24.96
CA LEU A 99 1.93 1.72 23.68
C LEU A 99 2.31 0.84 22.49
N THR A 100 3.40 0.10 22.63
CA THR A 100 3.87 -0.85 21.59
C THR A 100 2.85 -1.99 21.44
N GLU A 101 2.39 -2.60 22.53
CA GLU A 101 1.37 -3.64 22.51
C GLU A 101 0.06 -3.16 21.90
N GLU A 102 -0.38 -1.92 22.21
CA GLU A 102 -1.55 -1.31 21.60
C GLU A 102 -1.38 -1.19 20.08
N ALA A 103 -0.21 -0.72 19.61
CA ALA A 103 0.10 -0.62 18.19
C ALA A 103 0.04 -2.00 17.50
N TYR A 104 0.65 -3.03 18.08
CA TYR A 104 0.60 -4.41 17.57
C TYR A 104 -0.83 -4.96 17.55
N LYS A 105 -1.64 -4.66 18.56
CA LYS A 105 -3.06 -5.05 18.62
C LYS A 105 -3.86 -4.40 17.48
N LEU A 106 -3.60 -3.13 17.17
CA LEU A 106 -4.24 -2.43 16.05
C LEU A 106 -3.85 -3.06 14.69
N ILE A 107 -2.57 -3.38 14.51
CA ILE A 107 -2.06 -4.05 13.30
C ILE A 107 -2.69 -5.43 13.14
N SER A 108 -2.78 -6.19 14.25
CA SER A 108 -3.34 -7.54 14.27
C SER A 108 -4.82 -7.62 13.88
N LYS A 109 -5.59 -6.53 14.02
CA LYS A 109 -6.99 -6.48 13.55
C LYS A 109 -7.11 -6.69 12.04
N HIS A 110 -6.07 -6.42 11.28
CA HIS A 110 -6.04 -6.61 9.84
C HIS A 110 -5.68 -8.04 9.40
N LYS A 111 -5.25 -8.92 10.32
CA LYS A 111 -4.87 -10.32 10.02
C LYS A 111 -5.96 -11.11 9.30
N ILE A 112 -7.24 -10.81 9.55
CA ILE A 112 -8.38 -11.52 8.95
C ILE A 112 -8.43 -11.33 7.43
N LYS A 113 -8.01 -10.16 6.92
CA LYS A 113 -8.03 -9.80 5.49
C LYS A 113 -6.64 -9.74 4.86
N ALA A 114 -5.59 -9.79 5.67
CA ALA A 114 -4.22 -9.79 5.19
C ALA A 114 -3.80 -11.21 4.76
N SER A 115 -3.23 -11.33 3.58
CA SER A 115 -2.58 -12.58 3.12
C SER A 115 -1.21 -12.78 3.75
N SER A 116 -0.52 -11.67 4.08
CA SER A 116 0.73 -11.67 4.86
C SER A 116 0.92 -10.34 5.58
N ILE A 117 1.64 -10.40 6.72
CA ILE A 117 2.13 -9.24 7.45
C ILE A 117 3.63 -9.44 7.63
N ASN A 118 4.42 -8.58 6.99
CA ASN A 118 5.87 -8.58 7.12
C ASN A 118 6.28 -7.49 8.10
N GLU A 119 7.11 -7.85 9.08
CA GLU A 119 7.66 -6.96 10.07
C GLU A 119 9.17 -6.82 9.84
N THR A 120 9.67 -5.58 9.87
CA THR A 120 11.09 -5.28 9.67
C THR A 120 11.52 -4.21 10.66
N SER A 121 12.50 -4.53 11.51
CA SER A 121 13.17 -3.54 12.36
C SER A 121 14.23 -2.81 11.57
N VAL A 122 14.23 -1.47 11.68
CA VAL A 122 15.19 -0.60 10.99
C VAL A 122 15.74 0.44 11.95
N ARG A 123 16.93 0.96 11.62
CA ARG A 123 17.47 2.20 12.21
C ARG A 123 17.51 3.29 11.15
N THR A 124 17.06 4.48 11.50
CA THR A 124 17.17 5.65 10.65
C THR A 124 18.61 6.17 10.66
N LYS A 125 18.90 7.16 9.78
CA LYS A 125 20.22 7.80 9.74
C LYS A 125 20.62 8.47 11.06
N ASP A 126 19.62 8.96 11.81
CA ASP A 126 19.81 9.60 13.11
C ASP A 126 19.64 8.61 14.27
N ASP A 127 19.91 7.32 14.02
CA ASP A 127 19.89 6.22 14.99
C ASP A 127 18.55 5.99 15.72
N LYS A 128 17.44 6.48 15.15
CA LYS A 128 16.10 6.19 15.69
C LYS A 128 15.70 4.76 15.36
N HIS A 129 15.19 4.04 16.36
CA HIS A 129 14.61 2.72 16.14
C HIS A 129 13.20 2.82 15.55
N ALA A 130 12.93 2.05 14.53
CA ALA A 130 11.58 1.92 13.99
C ALA A 130 11.28 0.46 13.59
N VAL A 131 10.00 0.10 13.68
CA VAL A 131 9.47 -1.15 13.17
C VAL A 131 8.48 -0.84 12.06
N LEU A 132 8.72 -1.41 10.89
CA LEU A 132 7.90 -1.26 9.69
C LEU A 132 7.02 -2.49 9.53
N PHE A 133 5.76 -2.28 9.15
CA PHE A 133 4.79 -3.34 8.88
C PHE A 133 4.24 -3.18 7.47
N GLU A 134 4.44 -4.22 6.64
CA GLU A 134 3.87 -4.31 5.31
C GLU A 134 2.78 -5.38 5.29
N LEU A 135 1.55 -4.96 4.98
CA LEU A 135 0.39 -5.83 4.94
C LEU A 135 -0.02 -6.04 3.48
N LYS A 136 -0.06 -7.30 3.02
CA LYS A 136 -0.57 -7.68 1.70
C LYS A 136 -1.98 -8.23 1.82
N GLY A 137 -2.76 -8.12 0.75
CA GLY A 137 -4.15 -8.56 0.69
C GLY A 137 -5.13 -7.39 0.60
N GLU A 138 -6.42 -7.67 0.79
CA GLU A 138 -7.49 -6.66 0.72
C GLU A 138 -7.61 -5.86 2.03
N VAL A 139 -6.53 -5.19 2.41
CA VAL A 139 -6.45 -4.41 3.64
C VAL A 139 -6.49 -2.91 3.36
N PRO A 140 -7.16 -2.10 4.20
CA PRO A 140 -7.17 -0.66 4.05
C PRO A 140 -5.85 0.00 4.47
N THR A 141 -4.98 -0.71 5.22
CA THR A 141 -3.72 -0.18 5.77
C THR A 141 -2.52 -1.01 5.32
N PRO A 142 -2.04 -0.84 4.07
CA PRO A 142 -0.98 -1.68 3.50
C PRO A 142 0.40 -1.43 4.12
N PHE A 143 0.62 -0.28 4.73
CA PHE A 143 1.90 0.08 5.34
C PHE A 143 1.71 0.87 6.63
N GLN A 144 2.48 0.53 7.65
CA GLN A 144 2.51 1.21 8.95
C GLN A 144 3.94 1.21 9.49
N PHE A 145 4.23 2.15 10.39
CA PHE A 145 5.43 2.07 11.22
C PHE A 145 5.16 2.54 12.63
N ILE A 146 6.00 2.09 13.55
CA ILE A 146 6.14 2.64 14.89
C ILE A 146 7.59 3.08 15.08
N THR A 147 7.80 4.17 15.81
CA THR A 147 9.13 4.67 16.16
C THR A 147 9.12 5.34 17.53
N THR A 148 10.27 5.38 18.15
CA THR A 148 10.47 5.98 19.48
C THR A 148 11.89 6.55 19.58
N ASP A 149 12.06 7.57 20.41
CA ASP A 149 13.38 8.06 20.85
C ASP A 149 13.91 7.26 22.04
N SER A 150 13.20 6.19 22.45
CA SER A 150 13.52 5.35 23.63
C SER A 150 13.56 6.10 24.97
N ASN A 151 13.19 7.38 24.98
CA ASN A 151 13.25 8.25 26.16
C ASN A 151 11.86 8.71 26.62
N LYS A 152 11.15 9.45 25.78
CA LYS A 152 9.86 10.08 26.16
C LYS A 152 8.82 10.08 25.04
N ASN A 153 9.20 9.85 23.78
CA ASN A 153 8.33 10.03 22.62
C ASN A 153 8.10 8.71 21.87
N PHE A 154 6.84 8.45 21.55
CA PHE A 154 6.38 7.35 20.72
C PHE A 154 5.53 7.90 19.58
N MET A 155 5.74 7.39 18.37
CA MET A 155 4.92 7.70 17.19
C MET A 155 4.52 6.43 16.47
N ARG A 156 3.26 6.37 16.08
CA ARG A 156 2.74 5.39 15.12
C ARG A 156 2.21 6.13 13.90
N ALA A 157 2.54 5.66 12.71
CA ALA A 157 1.97 6.14 11.45
C ALA A 157 1.38 4.97 10.66
N ALA A 158 0.22 5.18 10.05
CA ALA A 158 -0.48 4.19 9.25
C ALA A 158 -0.99 4.83 7.95
N LEU A 159 -0.65 4.23 6.81
CA LEU A 159 -1.26 4.56 5.53
C LEU A 159 -2.65 3.92 5.50
N TYR A 160 -3.68 4.73 5.33
CA TYR A 160 -5.07 4.30 5.32
C TYR A 160 -5.77 4.71 4.02
N PHE A 161 -6.34 3.73 3.32
CA PHE A 161 -7.21 3.94 2.17
C PHE A 161 -8.66 3.87 2.61
N LYS A 162 -9.50 4.85 2.21
CA LYS A 162 -10.92 4.86 2.54
C LYS A 162 -11.66 3.67 1.97
N ASP A 163 -11.23 3.22 0.78
CA ASP A 163 -11.70 1.99 0.15
C ASP A 163 -10.63 0.90 0.24
N PRO A 164 -11.01 -0.37 0.49
CA PRO A 164 -10.07 -1.49 0.49
C PRO A 164 -9.32 -1.60 -0.84
N ILE A 165 -8.02 -1.84 -0.77
CA ILE A 165 -7.19 -2.06 -1.95
C ILE A 165 -7.57 -3.40 -2.56
N ARG A 166 -8.13 -3.36 -3.78
CA ARG A 166 -8.48 -4.55 -4.54
C ARG A 166 -7.56 -4.70 -5.74
N GLY A 167 -6.81 -5.80 -5.76
CA GLY A 167 -5.88 -6.10 -6.84
C GLY A 167 -4.66 -5.17 -6.91
N ASP A 168 -3.90 -5.30 -7.99
CA ASP A 168 -2.59 -4.62 -8.13
C ASP A 168 -2.68 -3.20 -8.70
N SER A 169 -3.88 -2.72 -9.05
CA SER A 169 -4.07 -1.42 -9.73
C SER A 169 -3.60 -0.22 -8.90
N LEU A 170 -3.70 -0.30 -7.56
CA LEU A 170 -3.27 0.75 -6.64
C LEU A 170 -1.82 0.60 -6.14
N MET A 171 -1.12 -0.47 -6.51
CA MET A 171 0.26 -0.71 -6.05
C MET A 171 1.23 0.44 -6.36
N PRO A 172 1.15 1.14 -7.51
CA PRO A 172 1.97 2.32 -7.75
C PRO A 172 1.74 3.43 -6.72
N VAL A 173 0.48 3.68 -6.33
CA VAL A 173 0.11 4.66 -5.30
C VAL A 173 0.60 4.23 -3.92
N VAL A 174 0.40 2.95 -3.57
CA VAL A 174 0.90 2.38 -2.30
C VAL A 174 2.42 2.56 -2.20
N SER A 175 3.16 2.23 -3.27
CA SER A 175 4.62 2.38 -3.32
C SER A 175 5.07 3.84 -3.21
N TYR A 176 4.34 4.76 -3.82
CA TYR A 176 4.59 6.18 -3.72
C TYR A 176 4.41 6.69 -2.29
N LEU A 177 3.27 6.37 -1.66
CA LEU A 177 2.96 6.80 -0.29
C LEU A 177 3.81 6.09 0.78
N LYS A 178 4.19 4.84 0.55
CA LYS A 178 5.19 4.14 1.38
C LYS A 178 6.51 4.91 1.38
N ARG A 179 6.98 5.40 0.22
CA ARG A 179 8.20 6.23 0.12
C ARG A 179 8.05 7.54 0.89
N ASP A 180 6.87 8.19 0.82
CA ASP A 180 6.58 9.40 1.60
C ASP A 180 6.62 9.11 3.11
N MET A 181 6.05 8.00 3.57
CA MET A 181 6.11 7.59 4.98
C MET A 181 7.55 7.31 5.45
N LEU A 182 8.35 6.66 4.61
CA LEU A 182 9.77 6.43 4.91
C LEU A 182 10.56 7.76 4.93
N HIS A 183 10.18 8.73 4.10
CA HIS A 183 10.76 10.07 4.13
C HIS A 183 10.41 10.81 5.43
N ILE A 184 9.15 10.76 5.85
CA ILE A 184 8.70 11.28 7.16
C ILE A 184 9.52 10.66 8.29
N LEU A 185 9.67 9.34 8.32
CA LEU A 185 10.45 8.63 9.35
C LEU A 185 11.92 9.07 9.36
N ASN A 186 12.54 9.23 8.18
CA ASN A 186 13.95 9.62 8.05
C ASN A 186 14.20 11.09 8.41
N THR A 187 13.21 11.96 8.25
CA THR A 187 13.34 13.40 8.53
C THR A 187 12.70 13.80 9.87
N LEU A 188 12.11 12.83 10.59
CA LEU A 188 11.53 13.08 11.92
C LEU A 188 12.61 13.55 12.90
N SER A 189 12.35 14.67 13.53
CA SER A 189 13.15 15.19 14.64
C SER A 189 12.22 15.54 15.79
N TRP A 190 12.51 15.05 16.98
CA TRP A 190 11.78 15.38 18.19
C TRP A 190 12.27 16.73 18.75
N ASP A 191 11.33 17.56 19.22
CA ASP A 191 11.69 18.75 20.00
C ASP A 191 12.16 18.29 21.41
N GLU A 192 13.24 18.87 21.93
CA GLU A 192 13.83 18.55 23.26
C GLU A 192 12.92 18.93 24.44
#